data_94d81c361f3142d49b7deeb25756a61e
#
_entry.id   94d81c361f3142d49b7deeb25756a61e
#
_cell.length_a   1.000
_cell.length_b   1.000
_cell.length_c   1.000
_cell.angle_alpha   90.00
_cell.angle_beta   90.00
_cell.angle_gamma   90.00
#
_symmetry.space_group_name_H-M   'P 1'
#
loop_
_entity.id
_entity.type
_entity.pdbx_description
1 polymer ?
#
loop_
_entity_poly.entity_id
_entity_poly.type
_entity_poly.pdbx_seq_one_letter_code
_entity_poly.pdbx_strand_id
1 'polypeptide(L)'
;MPTLILVRHGRSTANTEGVLAGWTPGVALDERGAAQAAALPGRLAGLPLAEIVASPLQRCQETIQPLLDARPGLRAHTDERIGECHYGDWSGRKLAELKDEPLMEVVQAHPSAAAFPGGESMRAMQTRAAEAVREWNARVERDHGADAVYLMCSHGDIIKSLVAEALGLHLDLFQRISVEPCSVTAIRYTRLRPFLVRLGDTGDFASLAPREESSGDEAPVGGGAGAP
;
A
#
# COMPACT_ATOMS: atom_id res chain seq x y z
N MET A 1 -4.53 15.81 -15.61
CA MET A 1 -3.61 14.99 -14.79
C MET A 1 -4.30 13.66 -14.46
N PRO A 2 -3.56 12.54 -14.39
CA PRO A 2 -4.10 11.20 -14.35
C PRO A 2 -4.82 10.83 -13.05
N THR A 3 -5.54 9.72 -13.10
CA THR A 3 -6.09 9.04 -11.92
C THR A 3 -5.18 7.88 -11.54
N LEU A 4 -4.69 7.91 -10.31
CA LEU A 4 -3.90 6.84 -9.70
C LEU A 4 -4.80 5.86 -8.96
N ILE A 5 -4.69 4.58 -9.29
CA ILE A 5 -5.28 3.46 -8.56
C ILE A 5 -4.18 2.84 -7.71
N LEU A 6 -4.30 2.91 -6.39
CA LEU A 6 -3.40 2.25 -5.44
C LEU A 6 -4.01 0.91 -5.03
N VAL A 7 -3.25 -0.16 -5.15
CA VAL A 7 -3.62 -1.50 -4.69
C VAL A 7 -2.61 -1.94 -3.65
N ARG A 8 -3.06 -2.26 -2.43
CA ARG A 8 -2.20 -2.94 -1.47
C ARG A 8 -2.01 -4.39 -1.92
N HIS A 9 -0.81 -4.95 -1.77
CA HIS A 9 -0.59 -6.38 -2.03
C HIS A 9 -1.62 -7.25 -1.30
N GLY A 10 -1.93 -8.43 -1.84
CA GLY A 10 -2.77 -9.43 -1.20
C GLY A 10 -2.18 -9.91 0.13
N ARG A 11 -2.98 -10.61 0.96
CA ARG A 11 -2.49 -11.12 2.23
C ARG A 11 -1.27 -12.02 2.01
N SER A 12 -0.21 -11.77 2.75
CA SER A 12 1.06 -12.51 2.67
C SER A 12 1.22 -13.48 3.85
N THR A 13 2.14 -14.43 3.71
CA THR A 13 2.54 -15.35 4.79
C THR A 13 2.96 -14.58 6.05
N ALA A 14 3.75 -13.50 5.89
CA ALA A 14 4.14 -12.65 7.01
C ALA A 14 2.95 -11.96 7.71
N ASN A 15 1.92 -11.56 6.95
CA ASN A 15 0.70 -11.02 7.57
C ASN A 15 0.01 -12.06 8.45
N THR A 16 -0.10 -13.31 7.97
CA THR A 16 -0.71 -14.40 8.72
C THR A 16 0.08 -14.77 9.96
N GLU A 17 1.40 -14.70 9.89
CA GLU A 17 2.30 -15.02 11.00
C GLU A 17 2.51 -13.86 11.98
N GLY A 18 1.92 -12.69 11.72
CA GLY A 18 2.11 -11.49 12.54
C GLY A 18 3.54 -10.96 12.52
N VAL A 19 4.23 -11.10 11.39
CA VAL A 19 5.62 -10.68 11.18
C VAL A 19 5.66 -9.36 10.42
N LEU A 20 6.50 -8.43 10.88
CA LEU A 20 6.81 -7.19 10.17
C LEU A 20 7.77 -7.49 9.01
N ALA A 21 7.20 -7.77 7.83
CA ALA A 21 7.98 -8.23 6.69
C ALA A 21 9.03 -7.25 6.18
N GLY A 22 8.69 -5.96 6.09
CA GLY A 22 9.57 -4.97 5.46
C GLY A 22 10.08 -5.43 4.09
N TRP A 23 11.38 -5.44 3.92
CA TRP A 23 12.09 -5.90 2.72
C TRP A 23 12.61 -7.34 2.80
N THR A 24 12.13 -8.13 3.76
CA THR A 24 12.52 -9.55 3.88
C THR A 24 12.24 -10.29 2.57
N PRO A 25 13.24 -10.96 1.97
CA PRO A 25 13.05 -11.73 0.74
C PRO A 25 12.13 -12.95 0.95
N GLY A 26 11.46 -13.40 -0.12
CA GLY A 26 10.68 -14.65 -0.10
C GLY A 26 9.32 -14.54 0.58
N VAL A 27 8.89 -13.35 0.98
CA VAL A 27 7.54 -13.14 1.54
C VAL A 27 6.52 -13.15 0.40
N ALA A 28 5.90 -14.30 0.19
CA ALA A 28 4.89 -14.56 -0.83
C ALA A 28 3.47 -14.25 -0.34
N LEU A 29 2.50 -14.24 -1.25
CA LEU A 29 1.09 -14.30 -0.89
C LEU A 29 0.76 -15.64 -0.24
N ASP A 30 -0.17 -15.64 0.71
CA ASP A 30 -0.81 -16.87 1.17
C ASP A 30 -1.98 -17.25 0.25
N GLU A 31 -2.66 -18.36 0.53
CA GLU A 31 -3.79 -18.84 -0.29
C GLU A 31 -4.90 -17.80 -0.42
N ARG A 32 -5.21 -17.06 0.67
CA ARG A 32 -6.21 -16.00 0.64
C ARG A 32 -5.74 -14.80 -0.18
N GLY A 33 -4.47 -14.41 -0.04
CA GLY A 33 -3.88 -13.35 -0.84
C GLY A 33 -3.86 -13.69 -2.33
N ALA A 34 -3.57 -14.94 -2.67
CA ALA A 34 -3.64 -15.42 -4.05
C ALA A 34 -5.08 -15.34 -4.61
N ALA A 35 -6.08 -15.73 -3.81
CA ALA A 35 -7.49 -15.59 -4.18
C ALA A 35 -7.92 -14.12 -4.34
N GLN A 36 -7.45 -13.23 -3.44
CA GLN A 36 -7.67 -11.79 -3.55
C GLN A 36 -7.07 -11.23 -4.84
N ALA A 37 -5.84 -11.60 -5.17
CA ALA A 37 -5.17 -11.20 -6.41
C ALA A 37 -5.92 -11.69 -7.66
N ALA A 38 -6.38 -12.93 -7.65
CA ALA A 38 -7.16 -13.52 -8.74
C ALA A 38 -8.50 -12.80 -9.01
N ALA A 39 -9.06 -12.12 -8.01
CA ALA A 39 -10.29 -11.34 -8.15
C ALA A 39 -10.06 -9.93 -8.77
N LEU A 40 -8.83 -9.40 -8.76
CA LEU A 40 -8.53 -8.05 -9.25
C LEU A 40 -8.92 -7.81 -10.72
N PRO A 41 -8.71 -8.73 -11.67
CA PRO A 41 -9.11 -8.52 -13.05
C PRO A 41 -10.61 -8.20 -13.18
N GLY A 42 -11.46 -8.92 -12.45
CA GLY A 42 -12.92 -8.68 -12.43
C GLY A 42 -13.27 -7.35 -11.78
N ARG A 43 -12.67 -7.05 -10.63
CA ARG A 43 -12.91 -5.79 -9.89
C ARG A 43 -12.51 -4.54 -10.67
N LEU A 44 -11.48 -4.65 -11.50
CA LEU A 44 -10.93 -3.55 -12.29
C LEU A 44 -11.33 -3.62 -13.77
N ALA A 45 -12.27 -4.50 -14.16
CA ALA A 45 -12.61 -4.77 -15.56
C ALA A 45 -13.03 -3.51 -16.35
N GLY A 46 -13.76 -2.60 -15.69
CA GLY A 46 -14.25 -1.36 -16.31
C GLY A 46 -13.22 -0.22 -16.39
N LEU A 47 -12.00 -0.40 -15.86
CA LEU A 47 -10.99 0.66 -15.86
C LEU A 47 -10.03 0.53 -17.05
N PRO A 48 -9.85 1.58 -17.87
CA PRO A 48 -8.89 1.62 -18.97
C PRO A 48 -7.49 1.91 -18.42
N LEU A 49 -6.86 0.92 -17.76
CA LEU A 49 -5.51 1.08 -17.23
C LEU A 49 -4.50 1.27 -18.36
N ALA A 50 -3.74 2.36 -18.30
CA ALA A 50 -2.67 2.65 -19.25
C ALA A 50 -1.37 1.92 -18.90
N GLU A 51 -1.00 1.91 -17.62
CA GLU A 51 0.23 1.27 -17.13
C GLU A 51 0.02 0.72 -15.72
N ILE A 52 0.88 -0.24 -15.31
CA ILE A 52 1.03 -0.71 -13.95
C ILE A 52 2.43 -0.38 -13.46
N VAL A 53 2.55 0.09 -12.21
CA VAL A 53 3.80 0.24 -11.47
C VAL A 53 3.71 -0.64 -10.23
N ALA A 54 4.70 -1.44 -9.95
CA ALA A 54 4.68 -2.32 -8.78
C ALA A 54 5.96 -2.17 -7.95
N SER A 55 5.79 -2.30 -6.64
CA SER A 55 6.92 -2.53 -5.73
C SER A 55 7.70 -3.77 -6.19
N PRO A 56 9.04 -3.80 -6.05
CA PRO A 56 9.86 -4.97 -6.42
C PRO A 56 9.58 -6.19 -5.55
N LEU A 57 8.91 -6.03 -4.40
CA LEU A 57 8.71 -7.09 -3.43
C LEU A 57 7.76 -8.16 -3.95
N GLN A 58 8.12 -9.43 -3.76
CA GLN A 58 7.45 -10.60 -4.34
C GLN A 58 5.93 -10.55 -4.18
N ARG A 59 5.41 -10.26 -3.01
CA ARG A 59 3.96 -10.16 -2.74
C ARG A 59 3.23 -9.13 -3.62
N CYS A 60 3.89 -8.05 -4.03
CA CYS A 60 3.31 -7.08 -4.97
C CYS A 60 3.33 -7.60 -6.40
N GLN A 61 4.41 -8.24 -6.81
CA GLN A 61 4.53 -8.85 -8.13
C GLN A 61 3.49 -9.96 -8.32
N GLU A 62 3.33 -10.85 -7.32
CA GLU A 62 2.29 -11.89 -7.33
C GLU A 62 0.87 -11.31 -7.33
N THR A 63 0.65 -10.16 -6.68
CA THR A 63 -0.66 -9.51 -6.66
C THR A 63 -1.09 -9.00 -8.03
N ILE A 64 -0.17 -8.45 -8.81
CA ILE A 64 -0.50 -7.89 -10.14
C ILE A 64 -0.50 -8.94 -11.25
N GLN A 65 0.11 -10.11 -11.04
CA GLN A 65 0.28 -11.11 -12.09
C GLN A 65 -1.05 -11.54 -12.75
N PRO A 66 -2.14 -11.87 -12.00
CA PRO A 66 -3.42 -12.21 -12.64
C PRO A 66 -4.00 -11.07 -13.49
N LEU A 67 -3.75 -9.82 -13.14
CA LEU A 67 -4.20 -8.65 -13.90
C LEU A 67 -3.41 -8.52 -15.22
N LEU A 68 -2.11 -8.78 -15.20
CA LEU A 68 -1.27 -8.81 -16.41
C LEU A 68 -1.68 -9.95 -17.33
N ASP A 69 -1.93 -11.14 -16.78
CA ASP A 69 -2.38 -12.31 -17.56
C ASP A 69 -3.73 -12.06 -18.26
N ALA A 70 -4.64 -11.36 -17.59
CA ALA A 70 -5.94 -10.98 -18.14
C ALA A 70 -5.86 -9.82 -19.16
N ARG A 71 -4.75 -9.08 -19.22
CA ARG A 71 -4.56 -7.91 -20.09
C ARG A 71 -3.17 -7.92 -20.75
N PRO A 72 -2.93 -8.78 -21.78
CA PRO A 72 -1.60 -8.99 -22.37
C PRO A 72 -0.92 -7.75 -22.96
N GLY A 73 -1.66 -6.67 -23.23
CA GLY A 73 -1.11 -5.41 -23.74
C GLY A 73 -0.67 -4.42 -22.68
N LEU A 74 -0.95 -4.71 -21.41
CA LEU A 74 -0.66 -3.81 -20.31
C LEU A 74 0.82 -3.92 -19.87
N ARG A 75 1.49 -2.79 -19.77
CA ARG A 75 2.89 -2.75 -19.35
C ARG A 75 2.99 -2.66 -17.83
N ALA A 76 3.90 -3.44 -17.25
CA ALA A 76 4.27 -3.35 -15.84
C ALA A 76 5.70 -2.81 -15.69
N HIS A 77 5.87 -1.90 -14.75
CA HIS A 77 7.15 -1.32 -14.35
C HIS A 77 7.39 -1.60 -12.89
N THR A 78 8.65 -1.74 -12.51
CA THR A 78 9.05 -1.85 -11.12
C THR A 78 9.64 -0.53 -10.63
N ASP A 79 9.23 -0.06 -9.45
CA ASP A 79 9.78 1.14 -8.82
C ASP A 79 10.02 0.88 -7.33
N GLU A 80 11.29 0.92 -6.90
CA GLU A 80 11.68 0.67 -5.51
C GLU A 80 11.14 1.75 -4.56
N ARG A 81 10.88 2.96 -5.05
CA ARG A 81 10.38 4.07 -4.24
C ARG A 81 8.98 3.85 -3.70
N ILE A 82 8.20 2.92 -4.27
CA ILE A 82 6.93 2.47 -3.73
C ILE A 82 7.03 1.13 -2.99
N GLY A 83 8.25 0.65 -2.74
CA GLY A 83 8.53 -0.49 -1.85
C GLY A 83 8.19 -0.16 -0.40
N GLU A 84 7.97 -1.19 0.43
CA GLU A 84 7.63 -1.03 1.85
C GLU A 84 8.69 -0.21 2.60
N CYS A 85 8.34 0.30 3.76
CA CYS A 85 9.28 0.98 4.64
C CYS A 85 10.47 0.06 4.95
N HIS A 86 11.68 0.62 4.91
CA HIS A 86 12.89 -0.06 5.37
C HIS A 86 12.92 -0.02 6.90
N TYR A 87 12.28 -1.01 7.53
CA TYR A 87 12.18 -1.11 8.99
C TYR A 87 13.51 -1.50 9.68
N GLY A 88 14.59 -1.68 8.92
CA GLY A 88 15.92 -2.02 9.47
C GLY A 88 15.87 -3.23 10.37
N ASP A 89 16.34 -3.08 11.61
CA ASP A 89 16.43 -4.16 12.60
C ASP A 89 15.07 -4.72 13.05
N TRP A 90 13.96 -4.06 12.69
CA TRP A 90 12.63 -4.56 12.97
C TRP A 90 12.10 -5.52 11.89
N SER A 91 12.72 -5.52 10.71
CA SER A 91 12.31 -6.41 9.61
C SER A 91 12.47 -7.89 10.03
N GLY A 92 11.42 -8.67 9.76
CA GLY A 92 11.39 -10.10 10.11
C GLY A 92 11.02 -10.42 11.56
N ARG A 93 10.87 -9.42 12.44
CA ARG A 93 10.45 -9.63 13.83
C ARG A 93 8.93 -9.75 13.94
N LYS A 94 8.47 -10.45 14.97
CA LYS A 94 7.03 -10.55 15.27
C LYS A 94 6.49 -9.23 15.82
N LEU A 95 5.34 -8.82 15.35
CA LEU A 95 4.66 -7.61 15.83
C LEU A 95 4.39 -7.64 17.33
N ALA A 96 4.10 -8.84 17.88
CA ALA A 96 3.92 -9.03 19.31
C ALA A 96 5.17 -8.68 20.15
N GLU A 97 6.36 -8.94 19.60
CA GLU A 97 7.64 -8.59 20.26
C GLU A 97 7.96 -7.11 20.14
N LEU A 98 7.52 -6.49 19.05
CA LEU A 98 7.77 -5.07 18.78
C LEU A 98 6.90 -4.13 19.61
N LYS A 99 5.79 -4.63 20.19
CA LYS A 99 4.89 -3.82 21.03
C LYS A 99 5.60 -3.19 22.23
N ASP A 100 6.59 -3.89 22.78
CA ASP A 100 7.32 -3.46 23.96
C ASP A 100 8.55 -2.58 23.61
N GLU A 101 8.82 -2.35 22.34
CA GLU A 101 9.90 -1.46 21.92
C GLU A 101 9.56 0.01 22.18
N PRO A 102 10.43 0.83 22.80
CA PRO A 102 10.15 2.24 23.06
C PRO A 102 9.81 3.06 21.81
N LEU A 103 10.37 2.68 20.66
CA LEU A 103 10.05 3.31 19.38
C LEU A 103 8.61 3.05 18.92
N MET A 104 7.94 1.99 19.39
CA MET A 104 6.56 1.68 19.01
C MET A 104 5.60 2.81 19.41
N GLU A 105 5.77 3.40 20.58
CA GLU A 105 4.96 4.56 21.00
C GLU A 105 5.12 5.73 20.02
N VAL A 106 6.35 5.99 19.57
CA VAL A 106 6.61 7.03 18.56
C VAL A 106 5.97 6.70 17.23
N VAL A 107 6.07 5.44 16.77
CA VAL A 107 5.44 4.97 15.53
C VAL A 107 3.92 5.11 15.57
N GLN A 108 3.30 4.89 16.72
CA GLN A 108 1.85 5.01 16.88
C GLN A 108 1.37 6.47 17.03
N ALA A 109 2.03 7.24 17.88
CA ALA A 109 1.57 8.60 18.23
C ALA A 109 2.17 9.72 17.37
N HIS A 110 3.43 9.56 16.96
CA HIS A 110 4.22 10.58 16.26
C HIS A 110 5.06 10.00 15.11
N PRO A 111 4.45 9.27 14.14
CA PRO A 111 5.20 8.61 13.08
C PRO A 111 6.14 9.53 12.32
N SER A 112 5.86 10.83 12.23
CA SER A 112 6.76 11.78 11.60
C SER A 112 8.12 11.95 12.31
N ALA A 113 8.23 11.54 13.56
CA ALA A 113 9.48 11.52 14.34
C ALA A 113 10.13 10.13 14.37
N ALA A 114 9.45 9.10 13.86
CA ALA A 114 9.96 7.75 13.87
C ALA A 114 11.07 7.54 12.83
N ALA A 115 12.18 6.95 13.27
CA ALA A 115 13.27 6.47 12.44
C ALA A 115 13.67 5.07 12.92
N PHE A 116 13.64 4.09 12.03
CA PHE A 116 13.94 2.70 12.38
C PHE A 116 15.44 2.44 12.47
N PRO A 117 15.92 1.76 13.51
CA PRO A 117 17.35 1.40 13.64
C PRO A 117 17.80 0.58 12.43
N GLY A 118 18.88 1.00 11.77
CA GLY A 118 19.36 0.35 10.54
C GLY A 118 18.44 0.48 9.33
N GLY A 119 17.38 1.29 9.44
CA GLY A 119 16.37 1.49 8.40
C GLY A 119 16.19 2.95 7.98
N GLU A 120 15.00 3.29 7.52
CA GLU A 120 14.64 4.66 7.13
C GLU A 120 13.70 5.31 8.14
N SER A 121 13.54 6.64 8.05
CA SER A 121 12.49 7.33 8.77
C SER A 121 11.17 7.27 8.00
N MET A 122 10.04 7.35 8.74
CA MET A 122 8.71 7.42 8.12
C MET A 122 8.56 8.64 7.18
N ARG A 123 9.25 9.75 7.48
CA ARG A 123 9.31 10.93 6.58
C ARG A 123 10.05 10.63 5.29
N ALA A 124 11.19 9.93 5.34
CA ALA A 124 11.95 9.54 4.16
C ALA A 124 11.12 8.60 3.27
N MET A 125 10.45 7.63 3.87
CA MET A 125 9.51 6.74 3.19
C MET A 125 8.41 7.53 2.47
N GLN A 126 7.71 8.44 3.16
CA GLN A 126 6.65 9.26 2.55
C GLN A 126 7.20 10.12 1.42
N THR A 127 8.37 10.74 1.61
CA THR A 127 8.99 11.62 0.60
C THR A 127 9.28 10.85 -0.68
N ARG A 128 9.98 9.70 -0.62
CA ARG A 128 10.30 8.91 -1.81
C ARG A 128 9.06 8.40 -2.54
N ALA A 129 8.02 8.00 -1.79
CA ALA A 129 6.78 7.52 -2.37
C ALA A 129 6.00 8.65 -3.06
N ALA A 130 5.93 9.83 -2.45
CA ALA A 130 5.27 11.00 -3.04
C ALA A 130 6.02 11.51 -4.29
N GLU A 131 7.35 11.50 -4.29
CA GLU A 131 8.17 11.83 -5.47
C GLU A 131 7.92 10.85 -6.61
N ALA A 132 7.87 9.54 -6.32
CA ALA A 132 7.54 8.52 -7.32
C ALA A 132 6.15 8.80 -7.95
N VAL A 133 5.13 9.10 -7.14
CA VAL A 133 3.79 9.42 -7.66
C VAL A 133 3.80 10.67 -8.53
N ARG A 134 4.52 11.74 -8.16
CA ARG A 134 4.61 12.97 -8.97
C ARG A 134 5.26 12.71 -10.32
N GLU A 135 6.35 11.94 -10.34
CA GLU A 135 7.04 11.60 -11.58
C GLU A 135 6.19 10.69 -12.49
N TRP A 136 5.54 9.68 -11.91
CA TRP A 136 4.65 8.80 -12.65
C TRP A 136 3.42 9.53 -13.18
N ASN A 137 2.83 10.43 -12.42
CA ASN A 137 1.74 11.30 -12.90
C ASN A 137 2.19 12.10 -14.12
N ALA A 138 3.36 12.75 -14.07
CA ALA A 138 3.88 13.53 -15.20
C ALA A 138 4.17 12.65 -16.42
N ARG A 139 4.73 11.46 -16.21
CA ARG A 139 5.01 10.50 -17.28
C ARG A 139 3.73 9.97 -17.93
N VAL A 140 2.78 9.50 -17.13
CA VAL A 140 1.52 8.94 -17.63
C VAL A 140 0.69 10.01 -18.35
N GLU A 141 0.65 11.24 -17.85
CA GLU A 141 -0.02 12.35 -18.52
C GLU A 141 0.61 12.66 -19.89
N ARG A 142 1.93 12.67 -19.98
CA ARG A 142 2.66 12.92 -21.24
C ARG A 142 2.42 11.81 -22.26
N ASP A 143 2.46 10.55 -21.81
CA ASP A 143 2.48 9.40 -22.70
C ASP A 143 1.07 8.90 -23.07
N HIS A 144 0.05 9.15 -22.21
CA HIS A 144 -1.32 8.64 -22.35
C HIS A 144 -2.42 9.72 -22.22
N GLY A 145 -2.06 10.96 -21.93
CA GLY A 145 -3.00 12.08 -21.80
C GLY A 145 -3.50 12.33 -20.39
N ALA A 146 -4.18 13.47 -20.22
CA ALA A 146 -4.56 14.00 -18.91
C ALA A 146 -5.60 13.14 -18.15
N ASP A 147 -6.42 12.38 -18.85
CA ASP A 147 -7.48 11.56 -18.24
C ASP A 147 -7.06 10.09 -18.08
N ALA A 148 -5.78 9.80 -18.28
CA ALA A 148 -5.27 8.44 -18.15
C ALA A 148 -5.44 7.88 -16.74
N VAL A 149 -5.68 6.59 -16.66
CA VAL A 149 -5.77 5.84 -15.41
C VAL A 149 -4.61 4.87 -15.35
N TYR A 150 -3.88 4.84 -14.25
CA TYR A 150 -2.79 3.89 -14.04
C TYR A 150 -2.84 3.30 -12.63
N LEU A 151 -2.17 2.18 -12.43
CA LEU A 151 -2.19 1.45 -11.17
C LEU A 151 -0.80 1.40 -10.54
N MET A 152 -0.73 1.61 -9.23
CA MET A 152 0.44 1.26 -8.40
C MET A 152 0.07 0.17 -7.40
N CYS A 153 0.83 -0.94 -7.42
CA CYS A 153 0.72 -1.99 -6.40
C CYS A 153 1.83 -1.80 -5.36
N SER A 154 1.43 -1.60 -4.11
CA SER A 154 2.32 -1.22 -3.03
C SER A 154 1.87 -1.81 -1.68
N HIS A 155 2.24 -1.19 -0.57
CA HIS A 155 2.14 -1.68 0.79
C HIS A 155 1.27 -0.77 1.65
N GLY A 156 0.91 -1.28 2.85
CA GLY A 156 0.00 -0.57 3.75
C GLY A 156 0.49 0.81 4.13
N ASP A 157 1.69 0.93 4.67
CA ASP A 157 2.19 2.21 5.17
C ASP A 157 2.51 3.20 4.04
N ILE A 158 2.93 2.70 2.89
CA ILE A 158 3.13 3.52 1.69
C ILE A 158 1.81 4.15 1.23
N ILE A 159 0.76 3.33 1.07
CA ILE A 159 -0.54 3.82 0.58
C ILE A 159 -1.16 4.79 1.59
N LYS A 160 -1.11 4.48 2.90
CA LYS A 160 -1.58 5.37 3.96
C LYS A 160 -0.86 6.71 3.93
N SER A 161 0.47 6.71 3.75
CA SER A 161 1.28 7.94 3.68
C SER A 161 0.97 8.77 2.42
N LEU A 162 0.72 8.13 1.28
CA LEU A 162 0.30 8.81 0.04
C LEU A 162 -1.10 9.40 0.13
N VAL A 163 -2.04 8.71 0.79
CA VAL A 163 -3.38 9.25 1.07
C VAL A 163 -3.29 10.45 2.02
N ALA A 164 -2.48 10.36 3.07
CA ALA A 164 -2.27 11.47 3.99
C ALA A 164 -1.69 12.70 3.26
N GLU A 165 -0.70 12.50 2.40
CA GLU A 165 -0.10 13.56 1.58
C GLU A 165 -1.15 14.19 0.64
N ALA A 166 -1.92 13.38 -0.07
CA ALA A 166 -2.95 13.85 -1.00
C ALA A 166 -4.07 14.66 -0.31
N LEU A 167 -4.39 14.34 0.95
CA LEU A 167 -5.40 15.04 1.74
C LEU A 167 -4.85 16.22 2.55
N GLY A 168 -3.54 16.46 2.53
CA GLY A 168 -2.89 17.47 3.36
C GLY A 168 -2.92 17.13 4.85
N LEU A 169 -3.04 15.85 5.21
CA LEU A 169 -2.95 15.38 6.58
C LEU A 169 -1.49 15.29 7.01
N HIS A 170 -1.21 15.73 8.24
CA HIS A 170 0.09 15.50 8.83
C HIS A 170 0.38 14.00 8.91
N LEU A 171 1.64 13.59 8.72
CA LEU A 171 2.02 12.17 8.75
C LEU A 171 1.64 11.49 10.08
N ASP A 172 1.60 12.22 11.20
CA ASP A 172 1.15 11.71 12.51
C ASP A 172 -0.32 11.26 12.53
N LEU A 173 -1.08 11.58 11.50
CA LEU A 173 -2.48 11.19 11.39
C LEU A 173 -2.70 10.01 10.43
N PHE A 174 -1.65 9.49 9.78
CA PHE A 174 -1.79 8.48 8.73
C PHE A 174 -2.31 7.13 9.25
N GLN A 175 -2.12 6.83 10.55
CA GLN A 175 -2.66 5.63 11.19
C GLN A 175 -4.20 5.60 11.25
N ARG A 176 -4.86 6.75 11.04
CA ARG A 176 -6.33 6.84 10.94
C ARG A 176 -6.88 6.29 9.61
N ILE A 177 -5.99 5.96 8.67
CA ILE A 177 -6.34 5.46 7.35
C ILE A 177 -6.22 3.94 7.38
N SER A 178 -7.31 3.23 7.06
CA SER A 178 -7.32 1.78 6.93
C SER A 178 -7.16 1.37 5.46
N VAL A 179 -6.23 0.46 5.21
CA VAL A 179 -5.94 -0.09 3.89
C VAL A 179 -5.75 -1.59 4.02
N GLU A 180 -6.79 -2.36 3.73
CA GLU A 180 -6.80 -3.81 3.84
C GLU A 180 -6.00 -4.47 2.70
N PRO A 181 -5.48 -5.71 2.86
CA PRO A 181 -4.85 -6.45 1.77
C PRO A 181 -5.75 -6.54 0.53
N CYS A 182 -5.16 -6.29 -0.63
CA CYS A 182 -5.83 -6.23 -1.94
C CYS A 182 -6.95 -5.18 -2.06
N SER A 183 -7.02 -4.23 -1.11
CA SER A 183 -7.95 -3.10 -1.23
C SER A 183 -7.49 -2.12 -2.30
N VAL A 184 -8.46 -1.41 -2.86
CA VAL A 184 -8.29 -0.43 -3.93
C VAL A 184 -8.57 0.97 -3.40
N THR A 185 -7.60 1.87 -3.58
CA THR A 185 -7.74 3.30 -3.28
C THR A 185 -7.54 4.08 -4.57
N ALA A 186 -8.36 5.09 -4.84
CA ALA A 186 -8.26 5.92 -6.04
C ALA A 186 -8.08 7.39 -5.70
N ILE A 187 -7.02 8.00 -6.26
CA ILE A 187 -6.73 9.42 -6.14
C ILE A 187 -6.72 10.04 -7.55
N ARG A 188 -7.59 11.00 -7.78
CA ARG A 188 -7.60 11.79 -9.01
C ARG A 188 -6.81 13.06 -8.80
N TYR A 189 -5.75 13.22 -9.56
CA TYR A 189 -4.95 14.44 -9.55
C TYR A 189 -5.54 15.47 -10.52
N THR A 190 -5.47 16.74 -10.13
CA THR A 190 -5.85 17.87 -10.97
C THR A 190 -4.76 18.94 -10.89
N ARG A 191 -4.86 19.98 -11.70
CA ARG A 191 -3.90 21.10 -11.67
C ARG A 191 -3.89 21.86 -10.34
N LEU A 192 -5.01 21.82 -9.59
CA LEU A 192 -5.15 22.57 -8.34
C LEU A 192 -4.87 21.70 -7.12
N ARG A 193 -5.39 20.45 -7.10
CA ARG A 193 -5.29 19.58 -5.93
C ARG A 193 -5.65 18.13 -6.28
N PRO A 194 -5.17 17.15 -5.51
CA PRO A 194 -5.68 15.78 -5.59
C PRO A 194 -7.07 15.66 -4.94
N PHE A 195 -7.83 14.66 -5.40
CA PHE A 195 -9.11 14.26 -4.82
C PHE A 195 -9.06 12.77 -4.49
N LEU A 196 -9.28 12.41 -3.23
CA LEU A 196 -9.51 11.03 -2.83
C LEU A 196 -10.91 10.62 -3.29
N VAL A 197 -10.99 9.71 -4.26
CA VAL A 197 -12.26 9.27 -4.88
C VAL A 197 -12.77 7.99 -4.24
N ARG A 198 -11.84 7.10 -3.86
CA ARG A 198 -12.11 5.84 -3.15
C ARG A 198 -11.02 5.60 -2.13
N LEU A 199 -11.37 5.00 -1.00
CA LEU A 199 -10.42 4.62 0.05
C LEU A 199 -10.70 3.20 0.51
N GLY A 200 -9.69 2.33 0.39
CA GLY A 200 -9.69 1.02 1.00
C GLY A 200 -10.80 0.06 0.53
N ASP A 201 -11.29 0.22 -0.71
CA ASP A 201 -12.37 -0.61 -1.27
C ASP A 201 -11.92 -2.07 -1.41
N THR A 202 -12.59 -2.98 -0.72
CA THR A 202 -12.36 -4.43 -0.80
C THR A 202 -13.32 -5.15 -1.75
N GLY A 203 -14.32 -4.44 -2.28
CA GLY A 203 -15.38 -4.98 -3.13
C GLY A 203 -16.63 -5.42 -2.36
N ASP A 204 -16.57 -5.46 -1.04
CA ASP A 204 -17.68 -5.81 -0.14
C ASP A 204 -17.55 -5.08 1.22
N PHE A 205 -18.47 -5.34 2.13
CA PHE A 205 -18.50 -4.76 3.47
C PHE A 205 -18.09 -5.74 4.58
N ALA A 206 -17.50 -6.90 4.23
CA ALA A 206 -17.11 -7.92 5.21
C ALA A 206 -16.12 -7.38 6.25
N SER A 207 -15.26 -6.43 5.84
CA SER A 207 -14.30 -5.77 6.73
C SER A 207 -14.94 -4.92 7.84
N LEU A 208 -16.24 -4.61 7.74
CA LEU A 208 -16.99 -3.85 8.75
C LEU A 208 -17.69 -4.75 9.78
N ALA A 209 -17.64 -6.07 9.61
CA ALA A 209 -18.20 -7.00 10.59
C ALA A 209 -17.47 -6.85 11.95
N PRO A 210 -18.17 -7.00 13.08
CA PRO A 210 -17.54 -6.97 14.38
C PRO A 210 -16.41 -8.00 14.47
N ARG A 211 -15.28 -7.60 14.99
CA ARG A 211 -14.15 -8.50 15.27
C ARG A 211 -14.31 -9.08 16.66
N GLU A 212 -14.06 -10.37 16.84
CA GLU A 212 -14.17 -11.05 18.15
C GLU A 212 -13.14 -10.52 19.16
N GLU A 213 -12.01 -10.01 18.68
CA GLU A 213 -10.99 -9.35 19.50
C GLU A 213 -10.61 -8.00 18.87
N SER A 214 -10.98 -6.91 19.52
CA SER A 214 -10.47 -5.60 19.16
C SER A 214 -9.07 -5.44 19.76
N SER A 215 -8.08 -5.22 18.92
CA SER A 215 -6.70 -4.91 19.35
C SER A 215 -6.54 -3.47 19.89
N GLY A 216 -7.60 -2.90 20.48
CA GLY A 216 -7.58 -1.51 20.96
C GLY A 216 -7.54 -0.47 19.84
N ASP A 217 -7.12 0.75 20.18
CA ASP A 217 -7.04 1.90 19.27
C ASP A 217 -5.75 1.92 18.42
N GLU A 218 -4.90 0.91 18.54
CA GLU A 218 -3.62 0.83 17.83
C GLU A 218 -3.79 0.35 16.39
N ALA A 219 -3.17 1.06 15.45
CA ALA A 219 -3.07 0.61 14.06
C ALA A 219 -1.85 -0.32 13.88
N PRO A 220 -2.00 -1.46 13.20
CA PRO A 220 -0.88 -2.36 12.97
C PRO A 220 0.16 -1.72 12.03
N VAL A 221 1.41 -1.72 12.45
CA VAL A 221 2.56 -1.31 11.62
C VAL A 221 2.65 -2.24 10.41
N GLY A 222 2.91 -1.68 9.22
CA GLY A 222 2.87 -2.45 7.97
C GLY A 222 1.44 -2.82 7.51
N GLY A 223 0.41 -2.28 8.15
CA GLY A 223 -1.00 -2.39 7.74
C GLY A 223 -1.71 -3.70 8.11
N GLY A 224 -1.09 -4.63 8.85
CA GLY A 224 -1.74 -5.85 9.37
C GLY A 224 -2.25 -6.85 8.33
N ALA A 225 -2.92 -7.90 8.81
CA ALA A 225 -3.40 -9.03 8.00
C ALA A 225 -4.75 -8.80 7.29
N GLY A 226 -5.45 -7.72 7.59
CA GLY A 226 -6.81 -7.49 7.15
C GLY A 226 -7.86 -8.21 8.00
N ALA A 227 -9.13 -8.08 7.59
CA ALA A 227 -10.24 -8.80 8.22
C ALA A 227 -10.13 -10.32 7.97
N PRO A 228 -10.61 -11.18 8.88
CA PRO A 228 -10.59 -12.65 8.76
C PRO A 228 -11.40 -13.17 7.56
#